data_aefc51dc41bc21f6849e4bb94a93b496
#
_entry.id   aefc51dc41bc21f6849e4bb94a93b496
#
_cell.length_a   1.000
_cell.length_b   1.000
_cell.length_c   1.000
_cell.angle_alpha   90.00
_cell.angle_beta   90.00
_cell.angle_gamma   90.00
#
_symmetry.space_group_name_H-M   'P 1'
#
loop_
_entity.id
_entity.type
_entity.pdbx_description
1 polymer ?
#
loop_
_entity_poly.entity_id
_entity_poly.type
_entity_poly.pdbx_seq_one_letter_code
_entity_poly.pdbx_strand_id
1 'polypeptide(L)'
;AGMFSIEGLMGSTTTTQETADHEQMETTVPSEDKNDSALSAGESADEAGQQTATLTPAEVLAAAAPSLAAASAPEETAEQEKAVPVYPEFFEPGRYEGLPNNVYHAANGISSTQVKDARVSLMYFNARHVEKTIARENSKVLDMGSLVHELALQPENLEAEFSVEPIIPEGAFTTTATLREFIDAHNASLPPVLSADDIKALLEAHNDTLPAQVPLGASVKETGQSYMALPPEFQRIEEGQKQTAAAMKACIKEFNATLPAPVKTTGSRDAILEQLATINPDLVAQEAQKPAPLKVSGTKADLIQSVKSVNPDAVFADELLDAWRENPDDKILVTRVQLATAQAIQNALLSHPTAGKFLTHPSRAVEVSYFGIDDETGLEIRVRPDLEIDMGGVRIGFDLKTISMWNVKQSGLRARLHREITERDYHLSAAMYMNTAALDQFFWIFVNKDEGYHWIAIVEAGAELLELGALEYQTTMRAIANAFDTGKWPAPITD
;
A
#
# COMPACT_ATOMS: atom_id res chain seq x y z
N ALA A 1 29.33 21.49 -25.26
CA ALA A 1 28.42 21.60 -26.19
C ALA A 1 27.03 21.23 -25.69
N GLY A 2 26.02 21.30 -26.23
CA GLY A 2 24.73 20.74 -26.32
C GLY A 2 23.76 20.76 -25.13
N MET A 3 23.59 21.82 -24.35
CA MET A 3 22.39 22.05 -23.57
C MET A 3 21.68 23.29 -24.13
N PHE A 4 20.51 23.10 -24.68
CA PHE A 4 19.70 24.17 -25.22
C PHE A 4 18.35 24.19 -24.57
N SER A 5 17.81 25.40 -24.34
CA SER A 5 16.40 25.58 -24.07
C SER A 5 15.64 25.37 -25.39
N ILE A 6 14.55 24.61 -25.32
CA ILE A 6 13.71 24.30 -26.50
C ILE A 6 12.85 25.50 -26.96
N GLU A 7 13.04 26.67 -26.38
CA GLU A 7 12.26 27.87 -26.71
C GLU A 7 12.29 28.22 -28.22
N GLY A 8 13.34 27.87 -28.92
CA GLY A 8 13.46 28.07 -30.38
C GLY A 8 12.57 27.15 -31.23
N LEU A 9 12.20 25.96 -30.72
CA LEU A 9 11.38 24.99 -31.45
C LEU A 9 9.86 25.29 -31.36
N MET A 10 9.45 26.13 -30.42
CA MET A 10 8.05 26.41 -30.14
C MET A 10 7.57 27.76 -30.65
N GLY A 11 8.34 28.43 -31.51
CA GLY A 11 7.89 29.62 -32.25
C GLY A 11 7.59 30.86 -31.42
N SER A 12 8.41 31.16 -30.41
CA SER A 12 8.37 32.46 -29.72
C SER A 12 9.54 33.29 -30.16
N THR A 13 9.28 34.22 -31.08
CA THR A 13 10.16 35.34 -31.33
C THR A 13 10.16 36.28 -30.14
N THR A 14 11.29 36.41 -29.49
CA THR A 14 11.59 37.62 -28.74
C THR A 14 13.08 37.95 -28.82
N THR A 15 13.26 39.12 -29.27
CA THR A 15 14.51 39.80 -29.62
C THR A 15 15.35 40.04 -28.39
N THR A 16 16.63 39.72 -28.53
CA THR A 16 17.74 40.08 -27.67
C THR A 16 17.98 41.55 -27.60
N GLN A 17 18.32 42.08 -26.45
CA GLN A 17 19.33 43.11 -26.35
C GLN A 17 20.14 43.00 -25.05
N GLU A 18 21.43 42.85 -25.28
CA GLU A 18 22.54 43.01 -24.33
C GLU A 18 22.54 44.39 -23.69
N THR A 19 22.94 44.47 -22.46
CA THR A 19 24.09 45.33 -22.11
C THR A 19 24.61 44.99 -20.72
N ALA A 20 25.90 45.01 -20.64
CA ALA A 20 26.75 44.73 -19.52
C ALA A 20 26.80 45.87 -18.50
N ASP A 21 27.30 45.52 -17.37
CA ASP A 21 28.27 46.14 -16.50
C ASP A 21 27.83 46.63 -15.11
N HIS A 22 28.48 46.04 -14.18
CA HIS A 22 29.22 46.54 -13.00
C HIS A 22 28.54 46.92 -11.69
N GLU A 23 29.04 46.21 -10.74
CA GLU A 23 29.62 46.56 -9.40
C GLU A 23 28.69 46.86 -8.20
N GLN A 24 28.88 45.96 -7.27
CA GLN A 24 29.30 46.11 -5.86
C GLN A 24 28.37 46.74 -4.79
N MET A 25 28.23 45.94 -3.83
CA MET A 25 28.43 46.19 -2.38
C MET A 25 27.26 46.64 -1.48
N GLU A 26 27.10 45.79 -0.54
CA GLU A 26 26.99 45.95 0.92
C GLU A 26 25.62 46.20 1.58
N THR A 27 25.32 45.19 2.36
CA THR A 27 24.89 45.17 3.79
C THR A 27 23.74 46.05 4.24
N THR A 28 22.76 45.49 4.80
CA THR A 28 22.42 45.42 6.24
C THR A 28 20.94 45.14 6.46
N VAL A 29 20.68 44.14 7.30
CA VAL A 29 19.46 43.92 8.08
C VAL A 29 19.42 44.95 9.20
N PRO A 30 18.32 45.33 9.91
CA PRO A 30 17.29 44.45 10.41
C PRO A 30 15.85 45.03 10.60
N SER A 31 14.97 44.10 10.83
CA SER A 31 13.93 43.96 11.87
C SER A 31 12.74 44.91 12.02
N GLU A 32 11.62 44.25 12.24
CA GLU A 32 10.49 44.55 13.17
C GLU A 32 9.58 45.72 12.85
N ASP A 33 8.34 45.61 12.89
CA ASP A 33 7.32 45.10 13.77
C ASP A 33 5.93 45.59 13.38
N LYS A 34 4.96 44.72 13.57
CA LYS A 34 3.60 44.92 14.10
C LYS A 34 2.59 45.91 13.50
N ASN A 35 1.50 45.25 13.25
CA ASN A 35 0.13 45.48 13.81
C ASN A 35 -0.82 46.51 13.21
N ASP A 36 -1.91 45.94 12.97
CA ASP A 36 -3.30 46.18 13.39
C ASP A 36 -4.26 47.01 12.54
N SER A 37 -5.35 46.33 12.39
CA SER A 37 -6.74 46.77 12.57
C SER A 37 -7.49 47.54 11.48
N ALA A 38 -8.45 46.82 11.00
CA ALA A 38 -9.90 47.04 11.13
C ALA A 38 -10.64 48.10 10.30
N LEU A 39 -11.68 47.55 9.70
CA LEU A 39 -13.04 48.08 9.51
C LEU A 39 -13.26 49.24 8.55
N SER A 40 -14.01 49.06 7.51
CA SER A 40 -15.45 49.36 7.48
C SER A 40 -16.02 49.34 6.06
N ALA A 41 -17.14 48.72 5.99
CA ALA A 41 -18.30 48.76 5.14
C ALA A 41 -18.49 49.87 4.10
N GLY A 42 -19.07 49.51 2.96
CA GLY A 42 -19.67 50.43 2.02
C GLY A 42 -20.25 49.71 0.78
N GLU A 43 -21.54 49.70 0.72
CA GLU A 43 -22.46 49.05 -0.19
C GLU A 43 -22.31 49.40 -1.68
N SER A 44 -22.73 48.39 -2.44
CA SER A 44 -23.68 48.33 -3.57
C SER A 44 -23.21 48.72 -4.98
N ALA A 45 -23.38 47.82 -5.88
CA ALA A 45 -24.37 47.72 -6.94
C ALA A 45 -23.91 46.79 -8.09
N ASP A 46 -24.76 45.87 -8.38
CA ASP A 46 -25.06 45.17 -9.61
C ASP A 46 -24.11 45.32 -10.82
N GLU A 47 -23.58 44.18 -11.27
CA GLU A 47 -23.79 43.76 -12.67
C GLU A 47 -23.45 42.27 -12.85
N ALA A 48 -24.28 41.61 -13.60
CA ALA A 48 -24.28 40.19 -13.93
C ALA A 48 -22.96 39.78 -14.60
N GLY A 49 -22.19 38.93 -13.96
CA GLY A 49 -21.04 38.23 -14.52
C GLY A 49 -21.24 36.72 -14.40
N GLN A 50 -21.28 36.06 -15.53
CA GLN A 50 -21.38 34.63 -15.70
C GLN A 50 -20.45 33.88 -14.73
N GLN A 51 -21.04 33.10 -13.83
CA GLN A 51 -20.34 32.13 -13.04
C GLN A 51 -19.88 30.99 -13.98
N THR A 52 -18.62 30.94 -14.29
CA THR A 52 -17.97 29.72 -14.77
C THR A 52 -17.83 28.80 -13.59
N ALA A 53 -18.77 27.85 -13.49
CA ALA A 53 -18.68 26.77 -12.53
C ALA A 53 -17.44 25.91 -12.83
N THR A 54 -16.48 25.92 -11.94
CA THR A 54 -15.37 24.97 -11.96
C THR A 54 -15.92 23.60 -11.54
N LEU A 55 -16.01 22.70 -12.51
CA LEU A 55 -16.42 21.31 -12.27
C LEU A 55 -15.37 20.59 -11.40
N THR A 56 -15.82 19.88 -10.43
CA THR A 56 -14.97 19.01 -9.60
C THR A 56 -14.40 17.84 -10.44
N PRO A 57 -13.28 17.23 -10.04
CA PRO A 57 -12.71 16.08 -10.75
C PRO A 57 -13.69 14.91 -10.97
N ALA A 58 -14.67 14.75 -10.09
CA ALA A 58 -15.71 13.73 -10.22
C ALA A 58 -16.74 14.07 -11.32
N GLU A 59 -17.03 15.36 -11.53
CA GLU A 59 -17.94 15.82 -12.57
C GLU A 59 -17.30 15.79 -13.96
N VAL A 60 -15.99 15.97 -14.04
CA VAL A 60 -15.22 15.80 -15.29
C VAL A 60 -15.18 14.33 -15.71
N LEU A 61 -15.10 13.40 -14.75
CA LEU A 61 -15.15 11.96 -15.02
C LEU A 61 -16.55 11.52 -15.48
N ALA A 62 -17.61 12.11 -14.93
CA ALA A 62 -18.98 11.82 -15.31
C ALA A 62 -19.37 12.40 -16.68
N ALA A 63 -18.73 13.51 -17.10
CA ALA A 63 -18.97 14.13 -18.40
C ALA A 63 -18.26 13.43 -19.57
N ALA A 64 -17.26 12.58 -19.27
CA ALA A 64 -16.52 11.79 -20.26
C ALA A 64 -17.14 10.42 -20.57
N ALA A 65 -18.19 10.03 -19.84
CA ALA A 65 -18.90 8.77 -20.09
C ALA A 65 -20.11 9.03 -21.00
N PRO A 66 -20.20 8.41 -22.19
CA PRO A 66 -21.42 8.48 -22.98
C PRO A 66 -22.56 7.77 -22.25
N SER A 67 -23.66 8.47 -22.15
CA SER A 67 -24.94 8.04 -21.58
C SER A 67 -25.31 6.61 -21.95
N LEU A 68 -25.33 5.71 -20.98
CA LEU A 68 -25.98 4.41 -21.02
C LEU A 68 -27.24 4.44 -20.16
N ALA A 69 -28.25 5.13 -20.69
CA ALA A 69 -29.61 5.02 -20.18
C ALA A 69 -30.56 4.81 -21.36
N ALA A 70 -30.79 3.58 -21.73
CA ALA A 70 -32.04 3.01 -22.19
C ALA A 70 -31.78 1.66 -22.91
N ALA A 71 -32.02 0.56 -22.23
CA ALA A 71 -32.80 -0.58 -22.72
C ALA A 71 -32.70 -1.75 -21.73
N SER A 72 -33.77 -1.94 -21.00
CA SER A 72 -34.05 -3.14 -20.25
C SER A 72 -34.50 -4.25 -21.20
N ALA A 73 -33.72 -5.29 -21.34
CA ALA A 73 -34.13 -6.67 -21.63
C ALA A 73 -32.95 -7.61 -21.28
N PRO A 74 -33.21 -8.77 -20.70
CA PRO A 74 -32.15 -9.71 -20.37
C PRO A 74 -31.75 -10.49 -21.61
N GLU A 75 -30.68 -10.10 -22.23
CA GLU A 75 -29.96 -10.97 -23.13
C GLU A 75 -28.78 -11.59 -22.36
N GLU A 76 -28.74 -12.90 -22.34
CA GLU A 76 -27.59 -13.70 -21.96
C GLU A 76 -26.38 -13.21 -22.77
N THR A 77 -25.57 -12.34 -22.19
CA THR A 77 -24.26 -12.03 -22.73
C THR A 77 -23.34 -13.17 -22.37
N ALA A 78 -23.12 -14.04 -23.37
CA ALA A 78 -21.94 -14.86 -23.42
C ALA A 78 -20.74 -13.95 -23.15
N GLU A 79 -19.99 -14.19 -22.08
CA GLU A 79 -18.67 -13.64 -21.85
C GLU A 79 -17.84 -13.99 -23.07
N GLN A 80 -17.67 -13.05 -23.97
CA GLN A 80 -16.62 -13.13 -24.97
C GLN A 80 -15.32 -13.08 -24.18
N GLU A 81 -14.71 -14.22 -23.96
CA GLU A 81 -13.29 -14.32 -23.61
C GLU A 81 -12.57 -13.42 -24.62
N LYS A 82 -12.03 -12.29 -24.12
CA LYS A 82 -11.13 -11.45 -24.91
C LYS A 82 -9.98 -12.37 -25.32
N ALA A 83 -9.92 -12.73 -26.60
CA ALA A 83 -8.84 -13.53 -27.14
C ALA A 83 -7.52 -12.89 -26.71
N VAL A 84 -6.69 -13.64 -26.01
CA VAL A 84 -5.34 -13.19 -25.62
C VAL A 84 -4.59 -12.89 -26.91
N PRO A 85 -4.05 -11.67 -27.09
CA PRO A 85 -3.32 -11.33 -28.31
C PRO A 85 -2.15 -12.28 -28.49
N VAL A 86 -2.10 -12.95 -29.63
CA VAL A 86 -0.98 -13.82 -29.99
C VAL A 86 0.02 -12.99 -30.76
N TYR A 87 1.23 -12.85 -30.20
CA TYR A 87 2.32 -12.14 -30.84
C TYR A 87 3.22 -13.12 -31.60
N PRO A 88 3.85 -12.68 -32.72
CA PRO A 88 4.80 -13.52 -33.45
C PRO A 88 6.03 -13.84 -32.60
N GLU A 89 6.63 -15.00 -32.83
CA GLU A 89 7.91 -15.35 -32.20
C GLU A 89 9.09 -14.49 -32.73
N PHE A 90 8.94 -13.98 -33.96
CA PHE A 90 9.93 -13.15 -34.62
C PHE A 90 9.28 -11.90 -35.19
N PHE A 91 9.90 -10.76 -34.95
CA PHE A 91 9.45 -9.47 -35.46
C PHE A 91 10.33 -9.05 -36.64
N GLU A 92 9.73 -8.84 -37.78
CA GLU A 92 10.39 -8.26 -38.96
C GLU A 92 10.75 -6.82 -38.73
N PRO A 93 11.77 -6.28 -39.44
CA PRO A 93 12.09 -4.87 -39.41
C PRO A 93 10.86 -3.98 -39.63
N GLY A 94 10.62 -3.05 -38.72
CA GLY A 94 9.43 -2.19 -38.78
C GLY A 94 9.12 -1.52 -37.46
N ARG A 95 8.00 -0.78 -37.47
CA ARG A 95 7.44 -0.03 -36.35
C ARG A 95 6.22 -0.75 -35.78
N TYR A 96 6.21 -0.96 -34.48
CA TYR A 96 5.14 -1.68 -33.77
C TYR A 96 4.68 -0.89 -32.56
N GLU A 97 3.40 -0.55 -32.52
CA GLU A 97 2.76 0.13 -31.40
C GLU A 97 2.12 -0.88 -30.43
N GLY A 98 2.09 -0.53 -29.15
CA GLY A 98 1.34 -1.27 -28.14
C GLY A 98 1.88 -2.66 -27.80
N LEU A 99 3.14 -2.96 -28.09
CA LEU A 99 3.75 -4.22 -27.65
C LEU A 99 3.93 -4.21 -26.12
N PRO A 100 3.40 -5.21 -25.40
CA PRO A 100 3.66 -5.35 -23.98
C PRO A 100 5.16 -5.47 -23.66
N ASN A 101 5.54 -5.02 -22.47
CA ASN A 101 6.94 -5.04 -22.03
C ASN A 101 7.57 -6.43 -22.07
N ASN A 102 6.85 -7.45 -21.61
CA ASN A 102 7.32 -8.84 -21.63
C ASN A 102 7.54 -9.35 -23.07
N VAL A 103 6.67 -8.98 -24.01
CA VAL A 103 6.80 -9.36 -25.44
C VAL A 103 8.02 -8.67 -26.05
N TYR A 104 8.17 -7.36 -25.85
CA TYR A 104 9.33 -6.62 -26.35
C TYR A 104 10.64 -7.16 -25.79
N HIS A 105 10.70 -7.44 -24.50
CA HIS A 105 11.92 -7.94 -23.87
C HIS A 105 12.29 -9.37 -24.31
N ALA A 106 11.32 -10.19 -24.69
CA ALA A 106 11.54 -11.53 -25.20
C ALA A 106 11.82 -11.59 -26.72
N ALA A 107 11.56 -10.47 -27.43
CA ALA A 107 11.67 -10.42 -28.89
C ALA A 107 13.12 -10.54 -29.39
N ASN A 108 13.24 -10.84 -30.68
CA ASN A 108 14.52 -10.85 -31.41
C ASN A 108 15.16 -9.46 -31.45
N GLY A 109 16.44 -9.43 -31.73
CA GLY A 109 17.25 -8.22 -31.88
C GLY A 109 17.95 -7.78 -30.59
N ILE A 110 19.10 -7.15 -30.78
CA ILE A 110 19.93 -6.61 -29.69
C ILE A 110 19.40 -5.24 -29.32
N SER A 111 19.06 -5.04 -28.05
CA SER A 111 18.62 -3.74 -27.52
C SER A 111 19.79 -2.86 -27.10
N SER A 112 19.54 -1.56 -26.88
CA SER A 112 20.56 -0.64 -26.36
C SER A 112 21.11 -1.07 -25.00
N THR A 113 20.30 -1.67 -24.13
CA THR A 113 20.76 -2.22 -22.85
C THR A 113 21.72 -3.38 -23.06
N GLN A 114 21.46 -4.25 -24.00
CA GLN A 114 22.36 -5.36 -24.33
C GLN A 114 23.68 -4.86 -24.92
N VAL A 115 23.66 -3.82 -25.76
CA VAL A 115 24.88 -3.18 -26.25
C VAL A 115 25.70 -2.61 -25.07
N LYS A 116 25.06 -1.96 -24.12
CA LYS A 116 25.72 -1.45 -22.91
C LYS A 116 26.34 -2.58 -22.08
N ASP A 117 25.64 -3.70 -21.95
CA ASP A 117 26.18 -4.87 -21.24
C ASP A 117 27.45 -5.43 -21.93
N ALA A 118 27.50 -5.41 -23.27
CA ALA A 118 28.68 -5.78 -24.00
C ALA A 118 29.88 -4.81 -23.78
N ARG A 119 29.58 -3.56 -23.46
CA ARG A 119 30.62 -2.57 -23.07
C ARG A 119 31.19 -2.81 -21.67
N VAL A 120 30.43 -3.49 -20.80
CA VAL A 120 30.97 -3.99 -19.52
C VAL A 120 32.05 -5.05 -19.82
N SER A 121 31.70 -6.08 -20.57
CA SER A 121 32.56 -7.06 -21.22
C SER A 121 31.75 -7.96 -22.13
N LEU A 122 32.37 -8.54 -23.15
CA LEU A 122 31.71 -9.54 -23.98
C LEU A 122 31.38 -10.81 -23.19
N MET A 123 32.18 -11.18 -22.21
CA MET A 123 31.89 -12.26 -21.28
C MET A 123 30.56 -12.00 -20.49
N TYR A 124 30.35 -10.76 -20.05
CA TYR A 124 29.13 -10.36 -19.35
C TYR A 124 27.90 -10.42 -20.28
N PHE A 125 28.03 -9.92 -21.50
CA PHE A 125 27.00 -10.02 -22.53
C PHE A 125 26.62 -11.48 -22.79
N ASN A 126 27.60 -12.35 -23.00
CA ASN A 126 27.37 -13.77 -23.23
C ASN A 126 26.64 -14.44 -22.06
N ALA A 127 27.11 -14.20 -20.86
CA ALA A 127 26.52 -14.79 -19.65
C ALA A 127 25.06 -14.35 -19.42
N ARG A 128 24.71 -13.09 -19.77
CA ARG A 128 23.37 -12.57 -19.58
C ARG A 128 22.40 -12.88 -20.72
N HIS A 129 22.86 -12.80 -21.94
CA HIS A 129 21.98 -12.75 -23.11
C HIS A 129 22.07 -13.97 -24.03
N VAL A 130 23.19 -14.65 -24.06
CA VAL A 130 23.41 -15.84 -24.88
C VAL A 130 23.22 -17.11 -24.05
N GLU A 131 24.07 -17.33 -23.05
CA GLU A 131 24.01 -18.52 -22.20
C GLU A 131 22.97 -18.41 -21.09
N LYS A 132 22.56 -17.19 -20.73
CA LYS A 132 21.59 -16.86 -19.68
C LYS A 132 21.93 -17.47 -18.32
N THR A 133 23.22 -17.61 -18.03
CA THR A 133 23.72 -18.08 -16.73
C THR A 133 23.59 -17.02 -15.64
N ILE A 134 23.60 -15.73 -16.01
CA ILE A 134 23.23 -14.64 -15.15
C ILE A 134 21.77 -14.31 -15.44
N ALA A 135 20.89 -14.70 -14.51
CA ALA A 135 19.48 -14.37 -14.63
C ALA A 135 19.27 -12.85 -14.61
N ARG A 136 18.32 -12.36 -15.40
CA ARG A 136 17.81 -11.01 -15.19
C ARG A 136 17.18 -10.98 -13.82
N GLU A 137 17.74 -10.22 -12.90
CA GLU A 137 17.05 -9.94 -11.65
C GLU A 137 15.77 -9.17 -12.00
N ASN A 138 14.66 -9.89 -12.02
CA ASN A 138 13.36 -9.26 -11.91
C ASN A 138 13.25 -8.79 -10.47
N SER A 139 13.84 -7.65 -10.19
CA SER A 139 13.70 -7.02 -8.89
C SER A 139 12.22 -6.66 -8.74
N LYS A 140 11.53 -7.41 -7.90
CA LYS A 140 10.17 -7.08 -7.45
C LYS A 140 10.16 -5.92 -6.46
N VAL A 141 11.34 -5.39 -6.18
CA VAL A 141 11.53 -4.17 -5.42
C VAL A 141 11.17 -2.99 -6.32
N LEU A 142 10.35 -2.11 -5.81
CA LEU A 142 9.94 -0.91 -6.52
C LEU A 142 11.16 -0.09 -6.94
N ASP A 143 11.30 0.12 -8.25
CA ASP A 143 12.12 1.20 -8.79
C ASP A 143 11.23 2.44 -8.98
N MET A 144 11.55 3.50 -8.26
CA MET A 144 10.82 4.77 -8.36
C MET A 144 10.86 5.33 -9.79
N GLY A 145 11.95 5.09 -10.51
CA GLY A 145 12.07 5.49 -11.92
C GLY A 145 11.01 4.83 -12.79
N SER A 146 10.82 3.53 -12.65
CA SER A 146 9.80 2.77 -13.39
C SER A 146 8.39 3.24 -13.06
N LEU A 147 8.10 3.51 -11.79
CA LEU A 147 6.78 4.02 -11.37
C LEU A 147 6.50 5.41 -11.94
N VAL A 148 7.47 6.32 -11.88
CA VAL A 148 7.34 7.67 -12.46
C VAL A 148 7.16 7.60 -13.97
N HIS A 149 7.91 6.73 -14.63
CA HIS A 149 7.82 6.50 -16.08
C HIS A 149 6.39 6.08 -16.47
N GLU A 150 5.83 5.09 -15.78
CA GLU A 150 4.46 4.64 -16.03
C GLU A 150 3.43 5.75 -15.80
N LEU A 151 3.50 6.45 -14.67
CA LEU A 151 2.59 7.54 -14.34
C LEU A 151 2.67 8.72 -15.33
N ALA A 152 3.86 9.07 -15.82
CA ALA A 152 4.05 10.19 -16.71
C ALA A 152 3.66 9.88 -18.16
N LEU A 153 3.83 8.64 -18.59
CA LEU A 153 3.67 8.24 -19.98
C LEU A 153 2.40 7.43 -20.24
N GLN A 154 2.09 6.46 -19.40
CA GLN A 154 0.96 5.53 -19.57
C GLN A 154 0.24 5.27 -18.24
N PRO A 155 -0.33 6.28 -17.60
CA PRO A 155 -0.96 6.12 -16.29
C PRO A 155 -2.11 5.11 -16.28
N GLU A 156 -2.73 4.85 -17.43
CA GLU A 156 -3.78 3.85 -17.61
C GLU A 156 -3.28 2.41 -17.44
N ASN A 157 -1.99 2.16 -17.61
CA ASN A 157 -1.38 0.84 -17.49
C ASN A 157 -0.82 0.56 -16.08
N LEU A 158 -0.94 1.51 -15.15
CA LEU A 158 -0.36 1.40 -13.80
C LEU A 158 -0.72 0.07 -13.13
N GLU A 159 -1.98 -0.33 -13.19
CA GLU A 159 -2.48 -1.55 -12.54
C GLU A 159 -2.03 -2.84 -13.23
N ALA A 160 -1.47 -2.76 -14.43
CA ALA A 160 -0.96 -3.94 -15.12
C ALA A 160 0.31 -4.50 -14.45
N GLU A 161 1.22 -3.62 -14.03
CA GLU A 161 2.53 -3.99 -13.46
C GLU A 161 2.65 -3.74 -11.96
N PHE A 162 1.86 -2.80 -11.42
CA PHE A 162 1.95 -2.35 -10.04
C PHE A 162 0.69 -2.70 -9.24
N SER A 163 0.88 -3.02 -7.97
CA SER A 163 -0.19 -3.20 -6.99
C SER A 163 -0.05 -2.16 -5.89
N VAL A 164 -0.99 -1.24 -5.84
CA VAL A 164 -0.97 -0.14 -4.89
C VAL A 164 -1.56 -0.58 -3.56
N GLU A 165 -0.90 -0.19 -2.47
CA GLU A 165 -1.39 -0.37 -1.11
C GLU A 165 -2.82 0.17 -0.96
N PRO A 166 -3.75 -0.63 -0.41
CA PRO A 166 -5.15 -0.23 -0.29
C PRO A 166 -5.32 0.97 0.63
N ILE A 167 -6.34 1.76 0.35
CA ILE A 167 -6.81 2.80 1.26
C ILE A 167 -7.55 2.10 2.41
N ILE A 168 -7.12 2.38 3.64
CA ILE A 168 -7.83 1.88 4.82
C ILE A 168 -9.10 2.72 4.99
N PRO A 169 -10.29 2.09 4.94
CA PRO A 169 -11.55 2.82 5.08
C PRO A 169 -11.68 3.49 6.45
N GLU A 170 -12.42 4.57 6.50
CA GLU A 170 -12.81 5.19 7.77
C GLU A 170 -13.64 4.20 8.60
N GLY A 171 -13.35 4.11 9.89
CA GLY A 171 -14.00 3.15 10.78
C GLY A 171 -13.40 1.75 10.78
N ALA A 172 -12.39 1.47 9.97
CA ALA A 172 -11.64 0.21 10.04
C ALA A 172 -10.82 0.13 11.34
N PHE A 173 -10.69 -1.08 11.86
CA PHE A 173 -9.84 -1.34 13.03
C PHE A 173 -8.38 -1.34 12.63
N THR A 174 -7.59 -0.43 13.21
CA THR A 174 -6.17 -0.25 12.89
C THR A 174 -5.24 -0.70 14.01
N THR A 175 -5.66 -0.58 15.26
CA THR A 175 -4.83 -0.82 16.44
C THR A 175 -5.48 -1.81 17.41
N THR A 176 -4.67 -2.41 18.29
CA THR A 176 -5.19 -3.22 19.39
C THR A 176 -6.03 -2.40 20.37
N ALA A 177 -5.76 -1.10 20.49
CA ALA A 177 -6.53 -0.21 21.34
C ALA A 177 -7.97 -0.06 20.83
N THR A 178 -8.16 0.19 19.54
CA THR A 178 -9.49 0.31 18.95
C THR A 178 -10.29 -1.00 19.01
N LEU A 179 -9.61 -2.15 18.86
CA LEU A 179 -10.23 -3.46 19.04
C LEU A 179 -10.72 -3.67 20.47
N ARG A 180 -9.89 -3.37 21.46
CA ARG A 180 -10.26 -3.48 22.87
C ARG A 180 -11.38 -2.54 23.25
N GLU A 181 -11.33 -1.31 22.79
CA GLU A 181 -12.38 -0.31 23.01
C GLU A 181 -13.74 -0.81 22.49
N PHE A 182 -13.77 -1.39 21.28
CA PHE A 182 -14.97 -2.00 20.74
C PHE A 182 -15.46 -3.19 21.59
N ILE A 183 -14.55 -4.09 21.99
CA ILE A 183 -14.87 -5.25 22.81
C ILE A 183 -15.40 -4.81 24.18
N ASP A 184 -14.78 -3.83 24.83
CA ASP A 184 -15.22 -3.28 26.10
C ASP A 184 -16.61 -2.66 26.00
N ALA A 185 -16.85 -1.87 24.94
CA ALA A 185 -18.17 -1.28 24.68
C ALA A 185 -19.22 -2.37 24.41
N HIS A 186 -18.89 -3.40 23.64
CA HIS A 186 -19.78 -4.54 23.41
C HIS A 186 -20.10 -5.27 24.72
N ASN A 187 -19.09 -5.60 25.52
CA ASN A 187 -19.26 -6.29 26.80
C ASN A 187 -20.11 -5.44 27.76
N ALA A 188 -19.92 -4.12 27.78
CA ALA A 188 -20.73 -3.22 28.59
C ALA A 188 -22.21 -3.16 28.17
N SER A 189 -22.50 -3.46 26.90
CA SER A 189 -23.86 -3.51 26.37
C SER A 189 -24.58 -4.82 26.66
N LEU A 190 -23.87 -5.86 27.10
CA LEU A 190 -24.47 -7.15 27.39
C LEU A 190 -25.30 -7.10 28.67
N PRO A 191 -26.34 -7.94 28.79
CA PRO A 191 -27.08 -8.11 30.06
C PRO A 191 -26.09 -8.49 31.17
N PRO A 192 -26.18 -7.87 32.37
CA PRO A 192 -25.30 -8.18 33.46
C PRO A 192 -25.44 -9.64 33.87
N VAL A 193 -24.33 -10.33 34.01
CA VAL A 193 -24.28 -11.69 34.57
C VAL A 193 -24.19 -11.61 36.10
N LEU A 194 -24.73 -12.61 36.78
CA LEU A 194 -24.62 -12.71 38.23
C LEU A 194 -23.16 -12.82 38.63
N SER A 195 -22.72 -11.93 39.49
CA SER A 195 -21.39 -12.01 40.10
C SER A 195 -21.32 -13.16 41.12
N ALA A 196 -20.09 -13.55 41.51
CA ALA A 196 -19.92 -14.52 42.59
C ALA A 196 -20.56 -14.04 43.91
N ASP A 197 -20.52 -12.74 44.18
CA ASP A 197 -21.15 -12.13 45.35
C ASP A 197 -22.65 -12.14 45.27
N ASP A 198 -23.23 -11.90 44.09
CA ASP A 198 -24.69 -11.99 43.90
C ASP A 198 -25.17 -13.44 44.08
N ILE A 199 -24.49 -14.42 43.54
CA ILE A 199 -24.79 -15.85 43.69
C ILE A 199 -24.68 -16.23 45.16
N LYS A 200 -23.60 -15.82 45.83
CA LYS A 200 -23.41 -16.07 47.26
C LYS A 200 -24.55 -15.47 48.08
N ALA A 201 -24.97 -14.22 47.82
CA ALA A 201 -26.07 -13.59 48.49
C ALA A 201 -27.42 -14.35 48.31
N LEU A 202 -27.65 -14.89 47.10
CA LEU A 202 -28.83 -15.70 46.81
C LEU A 202 -28.80 -17.05 47.59
N LEU A 203 -27.62 -17.67 47.69
CA LEU A 203 -27.47 -18.91 48.44
C LEU A 203 -27.58 -18.67 49.94
N GLU A 204 -27.03 -17.59 50.47
CA GLU A 204 -27.17 -17.19 51.88
C GLU A 204 -28.63 -16.88 52.20
N ALA A 205 -29.34 -16.12 51.35
CA ALA A 205 -30.75 -15.85 51.51
C ALA A 205 -31.60 -17.15 51.55
N HIS A 206 -31.28 -18.11 50.67
CA HIS A 206 -31.93 -19.42 50.69
C HIS A 206 -31.65 -20.17 52.02
N ASN A 207 -30.40 -20.22 52.47
CA ASN A 207 -30.05 -20.86 53.72
C ASN A 207 -30.78 -20.22 54.91
N ASP A 208 -30.99 -18.94 54.91
CA ASP A 208 -31.73 -18.22 55.94
C ASP A 208 -33.22 -18.59 55.98
N THR A 209 -33.77 -19.13 54.91
CA THR A 209 -35.15 -19.66 54.87
C THR A 209 -35.31 -21.07 55.41
N LEU A 210 -34.17 -21.78 55.58
CA LEU A 210 -34.19 -23.14 56.04
C LEU A 210 -34.42 -23.17 57.55
N PRO A 211 -35.06 -24.23 58.08
CA PRO A 211 -35.19 -24.41 59.51
C PRO A 211 -33.82 -24.39 60.19
N ALA A 212 -33.69 -23.58 61.23
CA ALA A 212 -32.46 -23.52 61.99
C ALA A 212 -32.15 -24.87 62.66
N GLN A 213 -30.89 -25.31 62.52
CA GLN A 213 -30.44 -26.49 63.21
C GLN A 213 -30.42 -26.22 64.72
N VAL A 214 -30.82 -27.23 65.47
CA VAL A 214 -30.75 -27.16 66.92
C VAL A 214 -29.31 -27.18 67.37
N PRO A 215 -28.83 -26.19 68.15
CA PRO A 215 -27.44 -26.12 68.58
C PRO A 215 -27.07 -27.30 69.50
N LEU A 216 -25.85 -27.81 69.33
CA LEU A 216 -25.34 -28.92 70.15
C LEU A 216 -25.08 -28.49 71.60
N GLY A 217 -24.92 -27.21 71.86
CA GLY A 217 -24.56 -26.63 73.16
C GLY A 217 -23.10 -26.86 73.56
N ALA A 218 -22.48 -25.87 74.21
CA ALA A 218 -21.14 -25.92 74.74
C ALA A 218 -21.08 -26.57 76.14
N SER A 219 -22.15 -26.49 76.92
CA SER A 219 -22.31 -27.02 78.21
C SER A 219 -23.37 -28.13 78.28
N VAL A 220 -23.36 -28.92 79.31
CA VAL A 220 -24.41 -29.98 79.56
C VAL A 220 -25.80 -29.31 79.71
N LYS A 221 -25.87 -28.13 80.31
CA LYS A 221 -27.11 -27.40 80.50
C LYS A 221 -27.68 -26.89 79.14
N GLU A 222 -26.81 -26.29 78.28
CA GLU A 222 -27.21 -25.83 76.96
C GLU A 222 -27.60 -27.02 76.05
N THR A 223 -26.83 -28.15 76.12
CA THR A 223 -27.18 -29.35 75.39
C THR A 223 -28.54 -29.89 75.84
N GLY A 224 -28.83 -29.87 77.16
CA GLY A 224 -30.11 -30.24 77.70
C GLY A 224 -31.25 -29.40 77.20
N GLN A 225 -31.08 -28.11 77.17
CA GLN A 225 -32.11 -27.15 76.64
C GLN A 225 -32.37 -27.44 75.16
N SER A 226 -31.32 -27.66 74.38
CA SER A 226 -31.44 -28.04 72.96
C SER A 226 -32.15 -29.37 72.76
N TYR A 227 -31.82 -30.35 73.59
CA TYR A 227 -32.49 -31.69 73.58
C TYR A 227 -33.98 -31.61 73.93
N MET A 228 -34.34 -30.83 74.90
CA MET A 228 -35.74 -30.62 75.28
C MET A 228 -36.55 -29.80 74.23
N ALA A 229 -35.89 -29.07 73.37
CA ALA A 229 -36.53 -28.40 72.23
C ALA A 229 -36.77 -29.32 71.00
N LEU A 230 -36.26 -30.57 71.05
CA LEU A 230 -36.49 -31.54 69.97
C LEU A 230 -37.97 -31.98 69.95
N PRO A 231 -38.51 -32.37 68.77
CA PRO A 231 -39.74 -33.10 68.70
C PRO A 231 -39.73 -34.39 69.57
N PRO A 232 -40.83 -34.79 70.18
CA PRO A 232 -40.84 -35.93 71.09
C PRO A 232 -40.28 -37.23 70.54
N GLU A 233 -40.47 -37.48 69.23
CA GLU A 233 -39.95 -38.66 68.52
C GLU A 233 -38.43 -38.69 68.43
N PHE A 234 -37.72 -37.59 68.65
CA PHE A 234 -36.27 -37.53 68.69
C PHE A 234 -35.69 -37.44 70.10
N GLN A 235 -36.54 -37.28 71.10
CA GLN A 235 -36.15 -37.39 72.51
C GLN A 235 -36.03 -38.86 72.96
N ARG A 236 -35.06 -39.58 72.44
CA ARG A 236 -34.96 -41.02 72.51
C ARG A 236 -34.25 -41.58 73.79
N ILE A 237 -33.89 -40.75 74.76
CA ILE A 237 -33.35 -41.17 76.02
C ILE A 237 -34.48 -41.65 76.92
N GLU A 238 -34.55 -42.93 77.25
CA GLU A 238 -35.62 -43.54 78.05
C GLU A 238 -35.69 -42.99 79.48
N GLU A 239 -36.91 -42.95 80.04
CA GLU A 239 -37.13 -42.50 81.37
C GLU A 239 -36.36 -43.42 82.36
N GLY A 240 -35.50 -42.83 83.21
CA GLY A 240 -34.65 -43.56 84.12
C GLY A 240 -33.19 -43.76 83.63
N GLN A 241 -32.89 -43.48 82.39
CA GLN A 241 -31.53 -43.51 81.91
C GLN A 241 -30.84 -42.15 82.16
N LYS A 242 -29.51 -42.21 82.38
CA LYS A 242 -28.73 -41.00 82.61
C LYS A 242 -28.62 -40.13 81.33
N GLN A 243 -29.17 -38.93 81.36
CA GLN A 243 -29.03 -38.00 80.27
C GLN A 243 -27.62 -37.45 80.21
N THR A 244 -26.73 -38.07 79.42
CA THR A 244 -25.37 -37.60 79.20
C THR A 244 -25.33 -36.58 78.02
N ALA A 245 -24.39 -35.65 78.07
CA ALA A 245 -24.20 -34.69 76.99
C ALA A 245 -23.99 -35.40 75.63
N ALA A 246 -23.29 -36.54 75.65
CA ALA A 246 -23.02 -37.29 74.43
C ALA A 246 -24.32 -37.91 73.84
N ALA A 247 -25.19 -38.53 74.70
CA ALA A 247 -26.43 -39.11 74.26
C ALA A 247 -27.42 -38.01 73.73
N MET A 248 -27.53 -36.86 74.41
CA MET A 248 -28.35 -35.74 73.99
C MET A 248 -27.85 -35.16 72.67
N LYS A 249 -26.55 -34.97 72.49
CA LYS A 249 -25.94 -34.50 71.21
C LYS A 249 -26.18 -35.50 70.09
N ALA A 250 -26.20 -36.82 70.37
CA ALA A 250 -26.52 -37.79 69.32
C ALA A 250 -27.97 -37.64 68.83
N CYS A 251 -28.96 -37.43 69.74
CA CYS A 251 -30.33 -37.18 69.37
C CYS A 251 -30.50 -35.86 68.63
N ILE A 252 -29.78 -34.78 69.01
CA ILE A 252 -29.80 -33.51 68.33
C ILE A 252 -29.21 -33.64 66.90
N LYS A 253 -28.12 -34.37 66.74
CA LYS A 253 -27.54 -34.66 65.43
C LYS A 253 -28.47 -35.45 64.53
N GLU A 254 -29.18 -36.44 65.07
CA GLU A 254 -30.14 -37.25 64.34
C GLU A 254 -31.31 -36.35 63.85
N PHE A 255 -31.84 -35.49 64.67
CA PHE A 255 -32.86 -34.52 64.30
C PHE A 255 -32.36 -33.56 63.26
N ASN A 256 -31.20 -32.96 63.49
CA ASN A 256 -30.59 -32.04 62.53
C ASN A 256 -30.35 -32.71 61.17
N ALA A 257 -30.05 -33.98 61.11
CA ALA A 257 -29.88 -34.73 59.86
C ALA A 257 -31.20 -34.87 59.08
N THR A 258 -32.35 -34.71 59.70
CA THR A 258 -33.66 -34.68 59.01
C THR A 258 -34.03 -33.34 58.43
N LEU A 259 -33.33 -32.27 58.85
CA LEU A 259 -33.56 -30.93 58.35
C LEU A 259 -32.84 -30.74 57.00
N PRO A 260 -33.39 -29.89 56.12
CA PRO A 260 -32.70 -29.56 54.89
C PRO A 260 -31.31 -29.00 55.17
N ALA A 261 -30.29 -29.58 54.55
CA ALA A 261 -28.91 -29.12 54.70
C ALA A 261 -28.73 -27.79 54.01
N PRO A 262 -28.03 -26.81 54.62
CA PRO A 262 -27.71 -25.57 53.97
C PRO A 262 -26.78 -25.83 52.77
N VAL A 263 -27.00 -25.12 51.68
CA VAL A 263 -26.15 -25.17 50.49
C VAL A 263 -24.85 -24.47 50.77
N LYS A 264 -23.77 -24.90 50.11
CA LYS A 264 -22.43 -24.34 50.25
C LYS A 264 -22.38 -22.96 49.54
N THR A 265 -21.94 -21.94 50.27
CA THR A 265 -21.90 -20.54 49.80
C THR A 265 -20.48 -20.09 49.41
N THR A 266 -19.50 -21.00 49.52
CA THR A 266 -18.07 -20.69 49.22
C THR A 266 -17.54 -21.55 48.10
N GLY A 267 -16.64 -21.01 47.30
CA GLY A 267 -16.03 -21.70 46.17
C GLY A 267 -15.83 -20.77 44.96
N SER A 268 -15.42 -21.33 43.84
CA SER A 268 -15.39 -20.60 42.57
C SER A 268 -16.81 -20.21 42.12
N ARG A 269 -16.93 -19.22 41.27
CA ARG A 269 -18.23 -18.79 40.69
C ARG A 269 -19.01 -20.00 40.15
N ASP A 270 -18.34 -20.86 39.41
CA ASP A 270 -18.98 -22.06 38.81
C ASP A 270 -19.47 -23.05 39.87
N ALA A 271 -18.68 -23.26 40.93
CA ALA A 271 -19.05 -24.17 42.02
C ALA A 271 -20.27 -23.65 42.80
N ILE A 272 -20.36 -22.34 43.07
CA ILE A 272 -21.54 -21.77 43.76
C ILE A 272 -22.73 -21.65 42.82
N LEU A 273 -22.51 -21.49 41.49
CA LEU A 273 -23.55 -21.55 40.49
C LEU A 273 -24.19 -22.94 40.41
N GLU A 274 -23.42 -24.00 40.51
CA GLU A 274 -23.93 -25.37 40.62
C GLU A 274 -24.81 -25.53 41.86
N GLN A 275 -24.42 -24.96 43.00
CA GLN A 275 -25.25 -24.94 44.19
C GLN A 275 -26.56 -24.19 43.97
N LEU A 276 -26.50 -23.05 43.27
CA LEU A 276 -27.68 -22.29 42.92
C LEU A 276 -28.61 -23.08 42.00
N ALA A 277 -28.10 -23.89 41.09
CA ALA A 277 -28.89 -24.76 40.22
C ALA A 277 -29.73 -25.79 41.01
N THR A 278 -29.31 -26.19 42.18
CA THR A 278 -30.10 -27.11 43.04
C THR A 278 -31.34 -26.48 43.68
N ILE A 279 -31.28 -25.16 43.86
CA ILE A 279 -32.39 -24.41 44.52
C ILE A 279 -33.22 -23.56 43.53
N ASN A 280 -32.61 -23.09 42.46
CA ASN A 280 -33.30 -22.30 41.43
C ASN A 280 -32.73 -22.62 40.03
N PRO A 281 -33.11 -23.78 39.46
CA PRO A 281 -32.63 -24.19 38.15
C PRO A 281 -33.05 -23.24 37.02
N ASP A 282 -34.18 -22.60 37.13
CA ASP A 282 -34.68 -21.66 36.09
C ASP A 282 -33.82 -20.44 36.01
N LEU A 283 -33.38 -19.87 37.13
CA LEU A 283 -32.48 -18.74 37.18
C LEU A 283 -31.12 -19.05 36.56
N VAL A 284 -30.58 -20.24 36.87
CA VAL A 284 -29.33 -20.72 36.33
C VAL A 284 -29.44 -20.96 34.82
N ALA A 285 -30.59 -21.52 34.37
CA ALA A 285 -30.83 -21.70 32.94
C ALA A 285 -30.92 -20.33 32.20
N GLN A 286 -31.57 -19.35 32.78
CA GLN A 286 -31.61 -17.97 32.23
C GLN A 286 -30.22 -17.35 32.19
N GLU A 287 -29.41 -17.54 33.22
CA GLU A 287 -28.03 -17.06 33.28
C GLU A 287 -27.13 -17.69 32.21
N ALA A 288 -27.34 -19.00 31.97
CA ALA A 288 -26.60 -19.74 30.93
C ALA A 288 -26.95 -19.29 29.49
N GLN A 289 -28.16 -18.70 29.30
CA GLN A 289 -28.58 -18.16 28.00
C GLN A 289 -28.03 -16.75 27.71
N LYS A 290 -27.52 -16.06 28.71
CA LYS A 290 -26.91 -14.75 28.50
C LYS A 290 -25.65 -14.87 27.67
N PRO A 291 -25.41 -13.96 26.69
CA PRO A 291 -24.18 -13.96 25.91
C PRO A 291 -22.96 -13.81 26.81
N ALA A 292 -21.98 -14.65 26.59
CA ALA A 292 -20.71 -14.55 27.32
C ALA A 292 -19.94 -13.28 26.85
N PRO A 293 -19.32 -12.53 27.75
CA PRO A 293 -18.48 -11.41 27.38
C PRO A 293 -17.29 -11.88 26.53
N LEU A 294 -16.93 -11.07 25.54
CA LEU A 294 -15.78 -11.31 24.69
C LEU A 294 -14.49 -11.13 25.47
N LYS A 295 -13.49 -11.91 25.13
CA LYS A 295 -12.16 -11.85 25.74
C LYS A 295 -11.44 -10.58 25.29
N VAL A 296 -10.98 -9.76 26.25
CA VAL A 296 -10.25 -8.49 26.00
C VAL A 296 -8.74 -8.68 25.94
N SER A 297 -8.25 -9.85 26.35
CA SER A 297 -6.81 -10.20 26.38
C SER A 297 -6.48 -11.16 25.24
N GLY A 298 -5.24 -11.12 24.80
CA GLY A 298 -4.74 -11.99 23.75
C GLY A 298 -3.92 -11.24 22.70
N THR A 299 -3.57 -11.92 21.65
CA THR A 299 -2.90 -11.34 20.49
C THR A 299 -3.85 -10.44 19.69
N LYS A 300 -3.31 -9.60 18.82
CA LYS A 300 -4.16 -8.78 17.91
C LYS A 300 -5.09 -9.66 17.06
N ALA A 301 -4.60 -10.82 16.63
CA ALA A 301 -5.39 -11.81 15.87
C ALA A 301 -6.57 -12.35 16.68
N ASP A 302 -6.36 -12.66 17.98
CA ASP A 302 -7.42 -13.12 18.87
C ASP A 302 -8.50 -12.04 19.05
N LEU A 303 -8.09 -10.78 19.19
CA LEU A 303 -9.01 -9.65 19.31
C LEU A 303 -9.81 -9.43 18.01
N ILE A 304 -9.18 -9.58 16.85
CA ILE A 304 -9.85 -9.54 15.55
C ILE A 304 -10.92 -10.63 15.47
N GLN A 305 -10.62 -11.86 15.87
CA GLN A 305 -11.60 -12.94 15.87
C GLN A 305 -12.76 -12.66 16.83
N SER A 306 -12.46 -12.09 18.00
CA SER A 306 -13.51 -11.68 18.94
C SER A 306 -14.44 -10.63 18.35
N VAL A 307 -13.92 -9.62 17.67
CA VAL A 307 -14.74 -8.60 17.00
C VAL A 307 -15.55 -9.20 15.87
N LYS A 308 -14.96 -10.06 15.03
CA LYS A 308 -15.66 -10.74 13.93
C LYS A 308 -16.86 -11.57 14.40
N SER A 309 -16.76 -12.19 15.56
CA SER A 309 -17.83 -13.03 16.11
C SER A 309 -19.12 -12.26 16.37
N VAL A 310 -19.04 -10.95 16.58
CA VAL A 310 -20.19 -10.08 16.90
C VAL A 310 -20.43 -8.99 15.84
N ASN A 311 -19.45 -8.72 15.00
CA ASN A 311 -19.55 -7.79 13.87
C ASN A 311 -18.88 -8.41 12.63
N PRO A 312 -19.61 -9.23 11.86
CA PRO A 312 -19.06 -9.90 10.67
C PRO A 312 -18.71 -8.93 9.55
N ASP A 313 -19.27 -7.72 9.53
CA ASP A 313 -19.01 -6.68 8.53
C ASP A 313 -17.83 -5.77 8.91
N ALA A 314 -17.17 -6.02 10.03
CA ALA A 314 -16.04 -5.23 10.48
C ALA A 314 -14.87 -5.33 9.51
N VAL A 315 -14.24 -4.19 9.23
CA VAL A 315 -13.07 -4.08 8.37
C VAL A 315 -11.82 -3.92 9.23
N PHE A 316 -10.79 -4.70 8.91
CA PHE A 316 -9.51 -4.70 9.63
C PHE A 316 -8.39 -4.27 8.70
N ALA A 317 -7.65 -3.25 9.09
CA ALA A 317 -6.52 -2.75 8.32
C ALA A 317 -5.46 -3.82 8.06
N ASP A 318 -5.16 -4.65 9.06
CA ASP A 318 -4.17 -5.73 8.94
C ASP A 318 -4.56 -6.74 7.85
N GLU A 319 -5.84 -7.11 7.75
CA GLU A 319 -6.31 -8.05 6.74
C GLU A 319 -6.23 -7.47 5.32
N LEU A 320 -6.56 -6.19 5.16
CA LEU A 320 -6.42 -5.50 3.87
C LEU A 320 -4.95 -5.44 3.44
N LEU A 321 -4.05 -5.10 4.36
CA LEU A 321 -2.63 -5.01 4.10
C LEU A 321 -2.01 -6.39 3.84
N ASP A 322 -2.42 -7.42 4.57
CA ASP A 322 -1.93 -8.78 4.36
C ASP A 322 -2.38 -9.33 3.01
N ALA A 323 -3.63 -9.12 2.62
CA ALA A 323 -4.14 -9.49 1.29
C ALA A 323 -3.35 -8.79 0.16
N TRP A 324 -3.02 -7.51 0.34
CA TRP A 324 -2.18 -6.79 -0.61
C TRP A 324 -0.75 -7.36 -0.66
N ARG A 325 -0.15 -7.70 0.48
CA ARG A 325 1.20 -8.29 0.57
C ARG A 325 1.28 -9.71 0.00
N GLU A 326 0.20 -10.47 0.03
CA GLU A 326 0.13 -11.80 -0.59
C GLU A 326 0.37 -11.72 -2.10
N ASN A 327 0.00 -10.60 -2.73
CA ASN A 327 0.33 -10.27 -4.12
C ASN A 327 0.12 -11.44 -5.09
N PRO A 328 -1.10 -11.98 -5.23
CA PRO A 328 -1.38 -13.18 -6.01
C PRO A 328 -1.02 -13.02 -7.50
N ASP A 329 -1.08 -11.80 -8.02
CA ASP A 329 -0.77 -11.48 -9.41
C ASP A 329 0.72 -11.21 -9.65
N ASP A 330 1.54 -11.34 -8.63
CA ASP A 330 3.00 -11.17 -8.70
C ASP A 330 3.46 -9.80 -9.27
N LYS A 331 2.73 -8.74 -8.92
CA LYS A 331 3.00 -7.36 -9.34
C LYS A 331 4.05 -6.68 -8.44
N ILE A 332 4.52 -5.53 -8.87
CA ILE A 332 5.40 -4.69 -8.04
C ILE A 332 4.54 -3.98 -7.00
N LEU A 333 4.83 -4.19 -5.71
CA LEU A 333 4.10 -3.56 -4.62
C LEU A 333 4.51 -2.10 -4.44
N VAL A 334 3.53 -1.21 -4.36
CA VAL A 334 3.71 0.23 -4.19
C VAL A 334 2.96 0.69 -2.95
N THR A 335 3.68 1.24 -1.98
CA THR A 335 3.04 1.86 -0.81
C THR A 335 2.35 3.18 -1.20
N ARG A 336 1.39 3.60 -0.40
CA ARG A 336 0.72 4.90 -0.62
C ARG A 336 1.68 6.09 -0.57
N VAL A 337 2.71 6.01 0.29
CA VAL A 337 3.75 7.04 0.38
C VAL A 337 4.58 7.09 -0.90
N GLN A 338 5.00 5.93 -1.41
CA GLN A 338 5.75 5.83 -2.66
C GLN A 338 4.94 6.35 -3.85
N LEU A 339 3.65 5.98 -3.91
CA LEU A 339 2.75 6.50 -4.95
C LEU A 339 2.60 8.03 -4.86
N ALA A 340 2.42 8.57 -3.66
CA ALA A 340 2.32 10.02 -3.47
C ALA A 340 3.59 10.75 -3.93
N THR A 341 4.78 10.22 -3.64
CA THR A 341 6.05 10.76 -4.13
C THR A 341 6.12 10.70 -5.66
N ALA A 342 5.77 9.57 -6.25
CA ALA A 342 5.76 9.42 -7.70
C ALA A 342 4.75 10.35 -8.39
N GLN A 343 3.58 10.55 -7.79
CA GLN A 343 2.57 11.51 -8.28
C GLN A 343 3.04 12.96 -8.17
N ALA A 344 3.78 13.32 -7.12
CA ALA A 344 4.39 14.65 -7.00
C ALA A 344 5.41 14.90 -8.12
N ILE A 345 6.20 13.89 -8.47
CA ILE A 345 7.15 13.95 -9.60
C ILE A 345 6.38 14.07 -10.93
N GLN A 346 5.35 13.26 -11.14
CA GLN A 346 4.46 13.36 -12.30
C GLN A 346 3.86 14.76 -12.44
N ASN A 347 3.35 15.32 -11.37
CA ASN A 347 2.78 16.67 -11.37
C ASN A 347 3.83 17.73 -11.73
N ALA A 348 5.05 17.60 -11.23
CA ALA A 348 6.15 18.49 -11.58
C ALA A 348 6.47 18.41 -13.08
N LEU A 349 6.49 17.22 -13.67
CA LEU A 349 6.70 17.00 -15.11
C LEU A 349 5.57 17.61 -15.93
N LEU A 350 4.32 17.34 -15.60
CA LEU A 350 3.14 17.85 -16.34
C LEU A 350 2.97 19.36 -16.21
N SER A 351 3.36 19.94 -15.08
CA SER A 351 3.29 21.39 -14.84
C SER A 351 4.46 22.16 -15.43
N HIS A 352 5.53 21.46 -15.83
CA HIS A 352 6.68 22.12 -16.44
C HIS A 352 6.29 22.67 -17.84
N PRO A 353 6.61 23.96 -18.16
CA PRO A 353 6.12 24.60 -19.38
C PRO A 353 6.47 23.87 -20.69
N THR A 354 7.60 23.19 -20.71
CA THR A 354 8.09 22.48 -21.89
C THR A 354 7.84 20.98 -21.79
N ALA A 355 8.24 20.31 -20.70
CA ALA A 355 8.04 18.87 -20.53
C ALA A 355 6.55 18.51 -20.56
N GLY A 356 5.69 19.30 -19.92
CA GLY A 356 4.24 19.08 -19.94
C GLY A 356 3.65 19.10 -21.34
N LYS A 357 4.12 20.00 -22.21
CA LYS A 357 3.67 20.06 -23.61
C LYS A 357 4.10 18.82 -24.42
N PHE A 358 5.29 18.29 -24.16
CA PHE A 358 5.73 17.05 -24.83
C PHE A 358 4.96 15.84 -24.32
N LEU A 359 4.84 15.71 -23.01
CA LEU A 359 4.15 14.58 -22.39
C LEU A 359 2.65 14.51 -22.71
N THR A 360 2.04 15.64 -23.07
CA THR A 360 0.62 15.73 -23.44
C THR A 360 0.39 16.07 -24.91
N HIS A 361 1.42 16.02 -25.75
CA HIS A 361 1.31 16.41 -27.15
C HIS A 361 0.30 15.52 -27.91
N PRO A 362 -0.57 16.09 -28.77
CA PRO A 362 -1.59 15.31 -29.49
C PRO A 362 -1.03 14.23 -30.41
N SER A 363 0.15 14.43 -31.00
CA SER A 363 0.81 13.46 -31.89
C SER A 363 1.78 12.54 -31.16
N ARG A 364 1.77 12.53 -29.81
CA ARG A 364 2.65 11.66 -29.03
C ARG A 364 2.35 10.19 -29.26
N ALA A 365 3.38 9.39 -29.36
CA ALA A 365 3.30 7.94 -29.29
C ALA A 365 4.29 7.45 -28.24
N VAL A 366 3.82 6.58 -27.33
CA VAL A 366 4.57 6.14 -26.16
C VAL A 366 5.04 4.71 -26.37
N GLU A 367 6.30 4.43 -26.01
CA GLU A 367 6.89 3.10 -26.04
C GLU A 367 6.71 2.35 -27.36
N VAL A 368 6.84 3.05 -28.48
CA VAL A 368 6.80 2.44 -29.79
C VAL A 368 8.07 1.62 -30.01
N SER A 369 7.89 0.38 -30.41
CA SER A 369 8.99 -0.54 -30.69
C SER A 369 9.39 -0.51 -32.14
N TYR A 370 10.70 -0.44 -32.39
CA TYR A 370 11.28 -0.52 -33.71
C TYR A 370 12.24 -1.69 -33.79
N PHE A 371 12.06 -2.49 -34.81
CA PHE A 371 12.96 -3.59 -35.14
C PHE A 371 13.70 -3.24 -36.40
N GLY A 372 14.97 -3.61 -36.47
CA GLY A 372 15.83 -3.31 -37.60
C GLY A 372 16.99 -4.28 -37.70
N ILE A 373 17.85 -4.00 -38.65
CA ILE A 373 19.09 -4.75 -38.87
C ILE A 373 20.22 -3.71 -38.88
N ASP A 374 21.29 -4.00 -38.13
CA ASP A 374 22.47 -3.16 -38.16
C ASP A 374 23.17 -3.29 -39.53
N ASP A 375 23.29 -2.18 -40.23
CA ASP A 375 23.75 -2.16 -41.61
C ASP A 375 25.19 -2.71 -41.79
N GLU A 376 26.02 -2.56 -40.77
CA GLU A 376 27.43 -2.98 -40.84
C GLU A 376 27.61 -4.45 -40.48
N THR A 377 26.96 -4.91 -39.44
CA THR A 377 27.18 -6.28 -38.91
C THR A 377 26.10 -7.28 -39.37
N GLY A 378 25.00 -6.81 -39.87
CA GLY A 378 23.84 -7.65 -40.19
C GLY A 378 23.12 -8.23 -38.99
N LEU A 379 23.47 -7.83 -37.76
CA LEU A 379 22.80 -8.26 -36.55
C LEU A 379 21.43 -7.57 -36.42
N GLU A 380 20.47 -8.33 -35.95
CA GLU A 380 19.14 -7.78 -35.63
C GLU A 380 19.22 -6.87 -34.40
N ILE A 381 18.51 -5.75 -34.48
CA ILE A 381 18.46 -4.75 -33.40
C ILE A 381 17.01 -4.36 -33.11
N ARG A 382 16.78 -3.91 -31.90
CA ARG A 382 15.51 -3.34 -31.48
C ARG A 382 15.70 -2.13 -30.56
N VAL A 383 14.83 -1.15 -30.71
CA VAL A 383 14.81 0.04 -29.87
C VAL A 383 13.39 0.39 -29.47
N ARG A 384 13.27 1.08 -28.34
CA ARG A 384 12.00 1.57 -27.82
C ARG A 384 12.27 2.88 -27.09
N PRO A 385 12.17 4.03 -27.77
CA PRO A 385 12.16 5.34 -27.11
C PRO A 385 10.94 5.44 -26.18
N ASP A 386 11.09 6.14 -25.07
CA ASP A 386 9.98 6.32 -24.13
C ASP A 386 8.81 7.07 -24.77
N LEU A 387 9.13 8.07 -25.61
CA LEU A 387 8.15 8.92 -26.25
C LEU A 387 8.68 9.37 -27.62
N GLU A 388 7.79 9.44 -28.60
CA GLU A 388 8.05 10.09 -29.87
C GLU A 388 6.94 11.08 -30.21
N ILE A 389 7.29 12.16 -30.90
CA ILE A 389 6.35 13.20 -31.34
C ILE A 389 6.68 13.57 -32.76
N ASP A 390 5.66 13.72 -33.62
CA ASP A 390 5.78 14.35 -34.93
C ASP A 390 5.34 15.82 -34.83
N MET A 391 6.28 16.70 -35.04
CA MET A 391 6.03 18.15 -35.04
C MET A 391 6.15 18.70 -36.45
N GLY A 392 5.08 18.53 -37.24
CA GLY A 392 5.06 19.06 -38.60
C GLY A 392 6.06 18.41 -39.56
N GLY A 393 6.29 17.13 -39.40
CA GLY A 393 7.21 16.35 -40.22
C GLY A 393 8.60 16.21 -39.60
N VAL A 394 8.88 16.86 -38.47
CA VAL A 394 10.09 16.64 -37.65
C VAL A 394 9.78 15.61 -36.60
N ARG A 395 10.44 14.48 -36.65
CA ARG A 395 10.24 13.37 -35.70
C ARG A 395 11.24 13.48 -34.54
N ILE A 396 10.70 13.61 -33.36
CA ILE A 396 11.46 13.86 -32.14
C ILE A 396 11.28 12.69 -31.17
N GLY A 397 12.36 12.11 -30.71
CA GLY A 397 12.37 11.08 -29.67
C GLY A 397 12.74 11.63 -28.30
N PHE A 398 12.25 11.00 -27.26
CA PHE A 398 12.51 11.39 -25.88
C PHE A 398 12.75 10.16 -25.00
N ASP A 399 13.64 10.33 -24.03
CA ASP A 399 13.77 9.43 -22.89
C ASP A 399 13.56 10.20 -21.59
N LEU A 400 12.74 9.67 -20.71
CA LEU A 400 12.50 10.21 -19.37
C LEU A 400 13.46 9.53 -18.39
N LYS A 401 14.24 10.34 -17.67
CA LYS A 401 15.23 9.85 -16.71
C LYS A 401 14.99 10.46 -15.33
N THR A 402 14.76 9.61 -14.34
CA THR A 402 14.76 10.01 -12.94
C THR A 402 16.19 9.98 -12.40
N ILE A 403 16.58 11.04 -11.74
CA ILE A 403 17.90 11.19 -11.16
C ILE A 403 17.82 11.67 -9.72
N SER A 404 18.90 11.47 -8.96
CA SER A 404 19.03 12.03 -7.61
C SER A 404 20.24 12.96 -7.60
N MET A 405 19.96 14.25 -7.54
CA MET A 405 20.99 15.32 -7.56
C MET A 405 20.64 16.38 -6.54
N TRP A 406 20.56 15.97 -5.29
CA TRP A 406 20.06 16.76 -4.17
C TRP A 406 20.80 18.08 -3.96
N ASN A 407 22.11 18.10 -4.11
CA ASN A 407 22.95 19.23 -3.74
C ASN A 407 23.88 19.72 -4.86
N VAL A 408 23.56 19.45 -6.10
CA VAL A 408 24.36 19.92 -7.23
C VAL A 408 24.15 21.42 -7.41
N LYS A 409 25.22 22.20 -7.35
CA LYS A 409 25.17 23.65 -7.59
C LYS A 409 24.69 23.94 -9.00
N GLN A 410 23.87 24.98 -9.17
CA GLN A 410 23.35 25.43 -10.47
C GLN A 410 24.47 25.59 -11.52
N SER A 411 25.61 26.18 -11.15
CA SER A 411 26.76 26.37 -12.04
C SER A 411 27.41 25.07 -12.52
N GLY A 412 27.26 23.98 -11.76
CA GLY A 412 27.82 22.67 -12.10
C GLY A 412 26.81 21.69 -12.69
N LEU A 413 25.52 22.05 -12.73
CA LEU A 413 24.47 21.13 -13.14
C LEU A 413 24.64 20.62 -14.58
N ARG A 414 24.97 21.51 -15.50
CA ARG A 414 25.22 21.15 -16.90
C ARG A 414 26.29 20.08 -17.05
N ALA A 415 27.45 20.30 -16.40
CA ALA A 415 28.56 19.34 -16.42
C ALA A 415 28.19 18.01 -15.76
N ARG A 416 27.38 18.06 -14.69
CA ARG A 416 26.94 16.85 -14.00
C ARG A 416 25.96 16.04 -14.87
N LEU A 417 25.02 16.68 -15.54
CA LEU A 417 24.10 16.02 -16.48
C LEU A 417 24.86 15.43 -17.68
N HIS A 418 25.81 16.17 -18.24
CA HIS A 418 26.65 15.65 -19.31
C HIS A 418 27.42 14.39 -18.90
N ARG A 419 27.97 14.38 -17.69
CA ARG A 419 28.64 13.20 -17.12
C ARG A 419 27.67 12.04 -16.94
N GLU A 420 26.48 12.28 -16.41
CA GLU A 420 25.41 11.26 -16.26
C GLU A 420 25.07 10.63 -17.62
N ILE A 421 24.95 11.43 -18.68
CA ILE A 421 24.67 10.96 -20.03
C ILE A 421 25.78 10.06 -20.54
N THR A 422 27.05 10.46 -20.37
CA THR A 422 28.18 9.71 -20.91
C THR A 422 28.55 8.49 -20.07
N GLU A 423 28.53 8.57 -18.75
CA GLU A 423 28.83 7.45 -17.86
C GLU A 423 27.80 6.32 -17.94
N ARG A 424 26.53 6.66 -18.25
CA ARG A 424 25.45 5.68 -18.39
C ARG A 424 25.14 5.27 -19.82
N ASP A 425 25.98 5.66 -20.76
CA ASP A 425 25.82 5.36 -22.18
C ASP A 425 24.44 5.80 -22.73
N TYR A 426 23.85 6.88 -22.20
CA TYR A 426 22.57 7.39 -22.72
C TYR A 426 22.73 7.94 -24.14
N HIS A 427 23.88 8.54 -24.46
CA HIS A 427 24.22 9.02 -25.80
C HIS A 427 24.32 7.86 -26.83
N LEU A 428 24.81 6.70 -26.43
CA LEU A 428 24.81 5.49 -27.25
C LEU A 428 23.38 5.05 -27.58
N SER A 429 22.53 4.96 -26.56
CA SER A 429 21.10 4.63 -26.75
C SER A 429 20.42 5.64 -27.69
N ALA A 430 20.66 6.95 -27.48
CA ALA A 430 20.09 7.98 -28.32
C ALA A 430 20.52 7.86 -29.79
N ALA A 431 21.81 7.62 -30.04
CA ALA A 431 22.31 7.39 -31.40
C ALA A 431 21.66 6.18 -32.06
N MET A 432 21.52 5.08 -31.33
CA MET A 432 20.85 3.87 -31.81
C MET A 432 19.37 4.13 -32.11
N TYR A 433 18.66 4.87 -31.24
CA TYR A 433 17.25 5.25 -31.43
C TYR A 433 17.07 6.17 -32.65
N MET A 434 17.91 7.21 -32.76
CA MET A 434 17.90 8.12 -33.88
C MET A 434 17.98 7.39 -35.24
N ASN A 435 18.90 6.44 -35.34
CA ASN A 435 19.12 5.67 -36.57
C ASN A 435 17.97 4.67 -36.82
N THR A 436 17.65 3.85 -35.84
CA THR A 436 16.69 2.72 -36.01
C THR A 436 15.26 3.22 -36.17
N ALA A 437 14.83 4.26 -35.44
CA ALA A 437 13.51 4.84 -35.51
C ALA A 437 13.41 5.99 -36.53
N ALA A 438 14.50 6.33 -37.21
CA ALA A 438 14.59 7.47 -38.15
C ALA A 438 14.08 8.77 -37.54
N LEU A 439 14.63 9.14 -36.39
CA LEU A 439 14.31 10.38 -35.69
C LEU A 439 15.22 11.52 -36.19
N ASP A 440 14.67 12.74 -36.20
CA ASP A 440 15.41 13.95 -36.57
C ASP A 440 16.11 14.60 -35.38
N GLN A 441 15.52 14.48 -34.19
CA GLN A 441 16.03 15.02 -32.93
C GLN A 441 15.76 14.06 -31.76
N PHE A 442 16.57 14.18 -30.72
CA PHE A 442 16.40 13.40 -29.51
C PHE A 442 16.68 14.24 -28.27
N PHE A 443 15.85 14.07 -27.23
CA PHE A 443 15.95 14.80 -25.97
C PHE A 443 15.86 13.86 -24.79
N TRP A 444 16.62 14.15 -23.75
CA TRP A 444 16.41 13.58 -22.43
C TRP A 444 15.60 14.54 -21.56
N ILE A 445 14.58 14.04 -20.92
CA ILE A 445 13.84 14.76 -19.88
C ILE A 445 14.32 14.20 -18.54
N PHE A 446 15.15 14.96 -17.84
CA PHE A 446 15.62 14.61 -16.51
C PHE A 446 14.68 15.19 -15.47
N VAL A 447 14.28 14.40 -14.49
CA VAL A 447 13.54 14.86 -13.32
C VAL A 447 14.23 14.41 -12.05
N ASN A 448 14.45 15.32 -11.12
CA ASN A 448 15.03 14.99 -9.83
C ASN A 448 13.97 14.32 -8.95
N LYS A 449 14.26 13.10 -8.48
CA LYS A 449 13.34 12.27 -7.70
C LYS A 449 13.43 12.48 -6.19
N ASP A 450 14.38 13.30 -5.72
CA ASP A 450 14.54 13.59 -4.30
C ASP A 450 13.30 14.31 -3.76
N GLU A 451 12.83 13.86 -2.60
CA GLU A 451 11.57 14.29 -2.03
C GLU A 451 11.50 15.81 -1.84
N GLY A 452 10.41 16.43 -2.31
CA GLY A 452 10.19 17.87 -2.20
C GLY A 452 11.10 18.74 -3.10
N TYR A 453 11.89 18.13 -4.00
CA TYR A 453 12.84 18.86 -4.85
C TYR A 453 12.85 18.34 -6.29
N HIS A 454 11.71 18.44 -6.97
CA HIS A 454 11.48 17.89 -8.31
C HIS A 454 11.71 18.92 -9.40
N TRP A 455 12.97 19.25 -9.66
CA TRP A 455 13.33 20.08 -10.81
C TRP A 455 13.46 19.24 -12.09
N ILE A 456 13.29 19.87 -13.23
CA ILE A 456 13.33 19.24 -14.55
C ILE A 456 14.39 19.92 -15.40
N ALA A 457 15.17 19.11 -16.11
CA ALA A 457 16.08 19.59 -17.13
C ALA A 457 15.82 18.85 -18.45
N ILE A 458 15.69 19.58 -19.53
CA ILE A 458 15.53 19.05 -20.89
C ILE A 458 16.82 19.27 -21.63
N VAL A 459 17.43 18.18 -22.10
CA VAL A 459 18.74 18.19 -22.74
C VAL A 459 18.62 17.58 -24.12
N GLU A 460 19.00 18.35 -25.14
CA GLU A 460 19.10 17.84 -26.50
C GLU A 460 20.36 16.97 -26.67
N ALA A 461 20.21 15.87 -27.39
CA ALA A 461 21.31 15.07 -27.84
C ALA A 461 21.98 15.78 -29.03
N GLY A 462 23.01 16.62 -28.73
CA GLY A 462 23.75 17.35 -29.73
C GLY A 462 24.60 16.45 -30.61
N ALA A 463 25.05 17.00 -31.74
CA ALA A 463 25.79 16.25 -32.74
C ALA A 463 27.05 15.52 -32.19
N GLU A 464 27.81 16.17 -31.32
CA GLU A 464 29.01 15.58 -30.70
C GLU A 464 28.67 14.34 -29.84
N LEU A 465 27.57 14.41 -29.04
CA LEU A 465 27.16 13.27 -28.24
C LEU A 465 26.59 12.13 -29.09
N LEU A 466 25.87 12.45 -30.15
CA LEU A 466 25.32 11.46 -31.08
C LEU A 466 26.43 10.80 -31.90
N GLU A 467 27.43 11.54 -32.37
CA GLU A 467 28.60 10.99 -33.05
C GLU A 467 29.42 10.06 -32.15
N LEU A 468 29.69 10.48 -30.91
CA LEU A 468 30.34 9.63 -29.91
C LEU A 468 29.52 8.36 -29.65
N GLY A 469 28.22 8.50 -29.44
CA GLY A 469 27.32 7.37 -29.21
C GLY A 469 27.29 6.40 -30.39
N ALA A 470 27.24 6.92 -31.61
CA ALA A 470 27.29 6.12 -32.83
C ALA A 470 28.61 5.36 -32.98
N LEU A 471 29.75 6.01 -32.71
CA LEU A 471 31.07 5.38 -32.75
C LEU A 471 31.18 4.25 -31.73
N GLU A 472 30.77 4.50 -30.49
CA GLU A 472 30.81 3.49 -29.42
C GLU A 472 29.83 2.33 -29.70
N TYR A 473 28.68 2.62 -30.22
CA TYR A 473 27.69 1.61 -30.69
C TYR A 473 28.32 0.73 -31.80
N GLN A 474 28.84 1.34 -32.87
CA GLN A 474 29.43 0.59 -33.97
C GLN A 474 30.62 -0.27 -33.54
N THR A 475 31.51 0.26 -32.71
CA THR A 475 32.64 -0.49 -32.15
C THR A 475 32.15 -1.70 -31.35
N THR A 476 31.15 -1.51 -30.53
CA THR A 476 30.58 -2.59 -29.70
C THR A 476 29.85 -3.63 -30.55
N MET A 477 29.08 -3.23 -31.54
CA MET A 477 28.38 -4.16 -32.43
C MET A 477 29.34 -5.02 -33.24
N ARG A 478 30.44 -4.46 -33.76
CA ARG A 478 31.51 -5.23 -34.40
C ARG A 478 32.12 -6.27 -33.46
N ALA A 479 32.36 -5.89 -32.21
CA ALA A 479 32.88 -6.80 -31.21
C ALA A 479 31.91 -7.94 -30.90
N ILE A 480 30.62 -7.64 -30.79
CA ILE A 480 29.54 -8.65 -30.61
C ILE A 480 29.48 -9.58 -31.79
N ALA A 481 29.46 -9.06 -33.02
CA ALA A 481 29.45 -9.85 -34.24
C ALA A 481 30.66 -10.80 -34.33
N ASN A 482 31.86 -10.28 -34.09
CA ASN A 482 33.06 -11.10 -34.04
C ASN A 482 33.03 -12.18 -32.96
N ALA A 483 32.44 -11.89 -31.81
CA ALA A 483 32.28 -12.87 -30.74
C ALA A 483 31.31 -14.00 -31.14
N PHE A 484 30.22 -13.70 -31.84
CA PHE A 484 29.34 -14.70 -32.40
C PHE A 484 30.03 -15.57 -33.46
N ASP A 485 30.79 -14.95 -34.36
CA ASP A 485 31.52 -15.65 -35.45
C ASP A 485 32.60 -16.56 -34.91
N THR A 486 33.31 -16.14 -33.89
CA THR A 486 34.46 -16.87 -33.33
C THR A 486 34.16 -17.76 -32.16
N GLY A 487 32.99 -17.57 -31.53
CA GLY A 487 32.63 -18.21 -30.26
C GLY A 487 33.48 -17.76 -29.07
N LYS A 488 34.21 -16.65 -29.18
CA LYS A 488 35.10 -16.13 -28.14
C LYS A 488 34.47 -14.91 -27.47
N TRP A 489 34.25 -15.02 -26.17
CA TRP A 489 33.63 -14.01 -25.33
C TRP A 489 34.66 -13.55 -24.25
N PRO A 490 35.58 -12.65 -24.57
CA PRO A 490 36.65 -12.27 -23.66
C PRO A 490 36.15 -11.60 -22.39
N ALA A 491 36.84 -11.92 -21.29
CA ALA A 491 36.68 -11.24 -20.01
C ALA A 491 37.20 -9.80 -20.05
N PRO A 492 36.87 -8.98 -19.05
CA PRO A 492 37.46 -7.65 -18.91
C PRO A 492 39.00 -7.74 -18.89
N ILE A 493 39.67 -6.81 -19.59
CA ILE A 493 41.12 -6.70 -19.56
C ILE A 493 41.51 -5.88 -18.34
N THR A 494 42.43 -6.40 -17.54
CA THR A 494 42.87 -5.79 -16.27
C THR A 494 44.32 -5.29 -16.31
N ASP A 495 44.96 -5.32 -17.47
CA ASP A 495 46.39 -4.96 -17.66
C ASP A 495 46.62 -3.46 -17.85
#